data_c1a2180bc4e98eac82dd5b99cdbbab58
#
_entry.id   c1a2180bc4e98eac82dd5b99cdbbab58
#
_cell.length_a   1.000
_cell.length_b   1.000
_cell.length_c   1.000
_cell.angle_alpha   90.00
_cell.angle_beta   90.00
_cell.angle_gamma   90.00
#
_symmetry.space_group_name_H-M   'P 1'
#
loop_
_entity.id
_entity.type
_entity.pdbx_description
1 polymer ?
#
loop_
_entity_poly.entity_id
_entity_poly.type
_entity_poly.pdbx_seq_one_letter_code
_entity_poly.pdbx_strand_id
1 'polypeptide(L)'
;MNNENKEFLKKTIKYVFYGIIAVIIGAFTNATAVMCVENGPLWFMSDKSKGELTEVNSTLVTKAYENAGMLLEAFNDNQPYTINEVIIKGFIYDSEKQSYYIEFICKDRNTASMLTQEDCEQYIYEICQNNSISTEIIQEINNLFGLSFIIKDKNEETIKNFILKNNK
;
A
#
# COMPACT_ATOMS: atom_id res chain seq x y z
N MET A 1 13.18 -32.51 -6.84
CA MET A 1 13.63 -31.16 -7.23
C MET A 1 14.92 -30.89 -6.49
N ASN A 2 16.02 -30.73 -7.23
CA ASN A 2 17.39 -30.65 -6.68
C ASN A 2 17.55 -29.33 -5.88
N ASN A 3 18.41 -29.29 -4.85
CA ASN A 3 18.59 -28.10 -3.99
C ASN A 3 19.04 -26.86 -4.78
N GLU A 4 19.79 -27.04 -5.84
CA GLU A 4 20.21 -25.97 -6.76
C GLU A 4 19.01 -25.30 -7.45
N ASN A 5 18.02 -26.08 -7.89
CA ASN A 5 16.82 -25.54 -8.50
C ASN A 5 15.94 -24.75 -7.49
N LYS A 6 15.96 -25.11 -6.20
CA LYS A 6 15.25 -24.34 -5.16
C LYS A 6 15.93 -23.02 -4.85
N GLU A 7 17.27 -22.98 -4.83
CA GLU A 7 18.01 -21.73 -4.64
C GLU A 7 17.89 -20.80 -5.84
N PHE A 8 17.95 -21.35 -7.06
CA PHE A 8 17.73 -20.60 -8.29
C PHE A 8 16.32 -19.99 -8.31
N LEU A 9 15.29 -20.80 -7.96
CA LEU A 9 13.91 -20.31 -7.91
C LEU A 9 13.72 -19.20 -6.86
N LYS A 10 14.32 -19.35 -5.67
CA LYS A 10 14.29 -18.30 -4.63
C LYS A 10 14.95 -17.00 -5.09
N LYS A 11 16.10 -17.09 -5.74
CA LYS A 11 16.80 -15.92 -6.31
C LYS A 11 15.98 -15.26 -7.41
N THR A 12 15.41 -16.06 -8.30
CA THR A 12 14.56 -15.55 -9.41
C THR A 12 13.31 -14.85 -8.87
N ILE A 13 12.61 -15.44 -7.89
CA ILE A 13 11.45 -14.82 -7.24
C ILE A 13 11.84 -13.49 -6.57
N LYS A 14 12.99 -13.44 -5.89
CA LYS A 14 13.48 -12.22 -5.25
C LYS A 14 13.78 -11.10 -6.25
N TYR A 15 14.39 -11.42 -7.40
CA TYR A 15 14.66 -10.44 -8.45
C TYR A 15 13.40 -10.00 -9.19
N VAL A 16 12.43 -10.91 -9.40
CA VAL A 16 11.11 -10.57 -9.93
C VAL A 16 10.40 -9.61 -8.99
N PHE A 17 10.47 -9.85 -7.69
CA PHE A 17 9.86 -8.96 -6.67
C PHE A 17 10.49 -7.56 -6.67
N TYR A 18 11.82 -7.46 -6.75
CA TYR A 18 12.49 -6.16 -6.90
C TYR A 18 12.20 -5.47 -8.24
N GLY A 19 12.02 -6.24 -9.32
CA GLY A 19 11.60 -5.72 -10.61
C GLY A 19 10.19 -5.12 -10.57
N ILE A 20 9.26 -5.77 -9.88
CA ILE A 20 7.88 -5.30 -9.68
C ILE A 20 7.88 -3.98 -8.88
N ILE A 21 8.66 -3.90 -7.80
CA ILE A 21 8.78 -2.67 -7.01
C ILE A 21 9.36 -1.53 -7.85
N ALA A 22 10.39 -1.80 -8.67
CA ALA A 22 10.96 -0.80 -9.56
C ALA A 22 9.97 -0.30 -10.63
N VAL A 23 9.10 -1.17 -11.14
CA VAL A 23 8.04 -0.81 -12.10
C VAL A 23 6.96 0.02 -11.43
N ILE A 24 6.56 -0.32 -10.19
CA ILE A 24 5.56 0.45 -9.43
C ILE A 24 6.05 1.87 -9.18
N ILE A 25 7.29 2.04 -8.70
CA ILE A 25 7.91 3.36 -8.50
C ILE A 25 7.99 4.13 -9.82
N GLY A 26 8.19 3.44 -10.92
CA GLY A 26 8.37 4.05 -12.22
C GLY A 26 7.09 4.39 -12.98
N ALA A 27 5.96 3.74 -12.69
CA ALA A 27 4.68 4.07 -13.32
C ALA A 27 4.19 5.48 -12.92
N PHE A 28 4.65 5.99 -11.76
CA PHE A 28 4.31 7.33 -11.29
C PHE A 28 5.26 8.44 -11.77
N THR A 29 6.45 8.11 -12.27
CA THR A 29 7.40 9.09 -12.82
C THR A 29 7.57 8.87 -14.32
N ASN A 30 6.61 9.31 -15.10
CA ASN A 30 6.58 9.44 -16.58
C ASN A 30 7.88 9.05 -17.32
N ALA A 31 7.81 8.13 -18.27
CA ALA A 31 8.81 7.78 -19.29
C ALA A 31 10.17 7.20 -18.77
N THR A 32 10.69 7.64 -17.65
CA THR A 32 11.99 7.15 -17.12
C THR A 32 11.90 5.71 -16.62
N ALA A 33 10.75 5.28 -16.17
CA ALA A 33 10.54 3.95 -15.64
C ALA A 33 10.41 2.87 -16.72
N VAL A 34 9.78 3.22 -17.84
CA VAL A 34 9.74 2.33 -19.01
C VAL A 34 11.17 2.06 -19.48
N MET A 35 12.03 3.10 -19.51
CA MET A 35 13.46 2.95 -19.86
C MET A 35 14.22 2.06 -18.86
N CYS A 36 13.92 2.12 -17.56
CA CYS A 36 14.57 1.26 -16.56
C CYS A 36 14.12 -0.20 -16.67
N VAL A 37 12.86 -0.47 -17.01
CA VAL A 37 12.37 -1.82 -17.26
C VAL A 37 12.93 -2.38 -18.56
N GLU A 38 13.01 -1.57 -19.63
CA GLU A 38 13.57 -1.98 -20.92
C GLU A 38 15.08 -2.19 -20.89
N ASN A 39 15.82 -1.39 -20.12
CA ASN A 39 17.30 -1.38 -20.13
C ASN A 39 17.95 -1.76 -18.79
N GLY A 40 17.17 -2.09 -17.76
CA GLY A 40 17.66 -2.41 -16.42
C GLY A 40 18.12 -3.87 -16.25
N PRO A 41 17.65 -4.58 -15.22
CA PRO A 41 18.16 -5.92 -14.88
C PRO A 41 17.90 -7.00 -15.93
N LEU A 42 17.18 -6.70 -17.02
CA LEU A 42 16.89 -7.64 -18.10
C LEU A 42 17.94 -7.63 -19.23
N TRP A 43 18.95 -6.75 -19.20
CA TRP A 43 19.95 -6.59 -20.27
C TRP A 43 20.78 -7.86 -20.56
N PHE A 44 20.88 -8.76 -19.59
CA PHE A 44 21.57 -10.04 -19.72
C PHE A 44 20.69 -11.19 -20.23
N MET A 45 19.38 -10.96 -20.42
CA MET A 45 18.44 -11.98 -20.91
C MET A 45 18.30 -11.90 -22.44
N SER A 46 17.94 -13.01 -23.08
CA SER A 46 17.58 -12.99 -24.49
C SER A 46 16.31 -12.17 -24.73
N ASP A 47 16.14 -11.59 -25.91
CA ASP A 47 14.99 -10.73 -26.24
C ASP A 47 13.64 -11.44 -26.00
N LYS A 48 13.58 -12.76 -26.29
CA LYS A 48 12.39 -13.56 -26.03
C LYS A 48 12.08 -13.66 -24.54
N SER A 49 13.09 -13.93 -23.72
CA SER A 49 12.91 -14.02 -22.25
C SER A 49 12.56 -12.68 -21.63
N LYS A 50 13.08 -11.57 -22.18
CA LYS A 50 12.70 -10.21 -21.74
C LYS A 50 11.25 -9.92 -22.00
N GLY A 51 10.72 -10.28 -23.19
CA GLY A 51 9.32 -10.07 -23.52
C GLY A 51 8.38 -10.85 -22.59
N GLU A 52 8.66 -12.12 -22.35
CA GLU A 52 7.88 -12.96 -21.44
C GLU A 52 7.89 -12.41 -19.98
N LEU A 53 9.05 -11.96 -19.52
CA LEU A 53 9.19 -11.41 -18.17
C LEU A 53 8.44 -10.08 -18.01
N THR A 54 8.45 -9.24 -19.04
CA THR A 54 7.73 -7.95 -19.04
C THR A 54 6.23 -8.19 -19.00
N GLU A 55 5.72 -9.16 -19.76
CA GLU A 55 4.30 -9.50 -19.75
C GLU A 55 3.84 -10.05 -18.38
N VAL A 56 4.60 -10.96 -17.79
CA VAL A 56 4.33 -11.48 -16.43
C VAL A 56 4.33 -10.35 -15.39
N ASN A 57 5.32 -9.47 -15.45
CA ASN A 57 5.39 -8.35 -14.50
C ASN A 57 4.21 -7.38 -14.67
N SER A 58 3.82 -7.05 -15.90
CA SER A 58 2.66 -6.18 -16.13
C SER A 58 1.38 -6.79 -15.59
N THR A 59 1.18 -8.08 -15.76
CA THR A 59 0.01 -8.80 -15.24
C THR A 59 0.00 -8.82 -13.70
N LEU A 60 1.13 -9.04 -13.05
CA LEU A 60 1.23 -9.03 -11.59
C LEU A 60 0.98 -7.65 -11.00
N VAL A 61 1.51 -6.61 -11.63
CA VAL A 61 1.27 -5.21 -11.23
C VAL A 61 -0.22 -4.88 -11.36
N THR A 62 -0.85 -5.21 -12.49
CA THR A 62 -2.28 -4.98 -12.68
C THR A 62 -3.10 -5.67 -11.60
N LYS A 63 -2.82 -6.93 -11.28
CA LYS A 63 -3.52 -7.66 -10.20
C LYS A 63 -3.32 -7.03 -8.83
N ALA A 64 -2.13 -6.50 -8.53
CA ALA A 64 -1.88 -5.82 -7.26
C ALA A 64 -2.75 -4.56 -7.11
N TYR A 65 -2.89 -3.76 -8.18
CA TYR A 65 -3.77 -2.60 -8.20
C TYR A 65 -5.25 -2.99 -8.12
N GLU A 66 -5.68 -4.04 -8.82
CA GLU A 66 -7.05 -4.56 -8.74
C GLU A 66 -7.39 -5.03 -7.33
N ASN A 67 -6.49 -5.79 -6.68
CA ASN A 67 -6.67 -6.22 -5.29
C ASN A 67 -6.75 -5.04 -4.33
N ALA A 68 -5.85 -4.07 -4.46
CA ALA A 68 -5.88 -2.85 -3.64
C ALA A 68 -7.19 -2.08 -3.83
N GLY A 69 -7.70 -1.98 -5.07
CA GLY A 69 -8.99 -1.36 -5.37
C GLY A 69 -10.14 -2.06 -4.66
N MET A 70 -10.22 -3.38 -4.71
CA MET A 70 -11.25 -4.16 -4.02
C MET A 70 -11.18 -4.00 -2.50
N LEU A 71 -9.97 -3.95 -1.92
CA LEU A 71 -9.79 -3.75 -0.48
C LEU A 71 -10.23 -2.35 -0.05
N LEU A 72 -9.88 -1.32 -0.83
CA LEU A 72 -10.31 0.06 -0.60
C LEU A 72 -11.84 0.19 -0.65
N GLU A 73 -12.47 -0.40 -1.66
CA GLU A 73 -13.93 -0.41 -1.80
C GLU A 73 -14.58 -1.11 -0.61
N ALA A 74 -14.17 -2.33 -0.28
CA ALA A 74 -14.70 -3.10 0.83
C ALA A 74 -14.55 -2.39 2.19
N PHE A 75 -13.44 -1.68 2.41
CA PHE A 75 -13.26 -0.89 3.63
C PHE A 75 -14.14 0.35 3.62
N ASN A 76 -14.28 1.03 2.48
CA ASN A 76 -15.01 2.28 2.38
C ASN A 76 -16.53 2.13 2.36
N ASP A 77 -17.06 0.94 2.03
CA ASP A 77 -18.51 0.70 1.92
C ASP A 77 -19.28 0.92 3.22
N ASN A 78 -18.66 0.66 4.37
CA ASN A 78 -19.31 0.71 5.68
C ASN A 78 -18.85 1.88 6.56
N GLN A 79 -18.13 2.84 6.01
CA GLN A 79 -17.67 4.02 6.76
C GLN A 79 -18.80 5.01 7.07
N PRO A 80 -18.71 5.88 8.11
CA PRO A 80 -17.60 5.92 9.09
C PRO A 80 -17.72 4.81 10.13
N TYR A 81 -16.58 4.34 10.62
CA TYR A 81 -16.53 3.39 11.75
C TYR A 81 -16.40 4.14 13.07
N THR A 82 -16.79 3.51 14.17
CA THR A 82 -16.61 4.08 15.51
C THR A 82 -16.02 3.04 16.44
N ILE A 83 -14.85 3.32 16.99
CA ILE A 83 -14.17 2.48 17.98
C ILE A 83 -13.69 3.38 19.12
N ASN A 84 -14.02 3.02 20.36
CA ASN A 84 -13.61 3.76 21.56
C ASN A 84 -13.87 5.29 21.48
N GLU A 85 -15.02 5.68 20.94
CA GLU A 85 -15.43 7.08 20.72
C GLU A 85 -14.55 7.84 19.70
N VAL A 86 -13.73 7.13 18.92
CA VAL A 86 -13.01 7.66 17.77
C VAL A 86 -13.77 7.33 16.51
N ILE A 87 -14.08 8.33 15.70
CA ILE A 87 -14.71 8.16 14.39
C ILE A 87 -13.58 8.01 13.35
N ILE A 88 -13.63 6.93 12.60
CA ILE A 88 -12.63 6.59 11.59
C ILE A 88 -13.31 6.69 10.23
N LYS A 89 -12.86 7.64 9.41
CA LYS A 89 -13.26 7.74 8.01
C LYS A 89 -12.47 6.74 7.18
N GLY A 90 -12.99 6.36 6.03
CA GLY A 90 -12.33 5.42 5.13
C GLY A 90 -11.05 5.97 4.51
N PHE A 91 -10.49 5.21 3.61
CA PHE A 91 -9.33 5.65 2.82
C PHE A 91 -9.72 6.78 1.87
N ILE A 92 -9.08 7.93 2.01
CA ILE A 92 -9.30 9.13 1.21
C ILE A 92 -8.04 9.37 0.36
N TYR A 93 -8.22 9.55 -0.95
CA TYR A 93 -7.11 9.83 -1.86
C TYR A 93 -6.76 11.32 -1.89
N ASP A 94 -5.49 11.63 -1.62
CA ASP A 94 -4.92 12.96 -1.77
C ASP A 94 -4.24 13.06 -3.15
N SER A 95 -4.87 13.76 -4.08
CA SER A 95 -4.39 13.89 -5.46
C SER A 95 -3.12 14.74 -5.58
N GLU A 96 -2.86 15.63 -4.63
CA GLU A 96 -1.65 16.46 -4.64
C GLU A 96 -0.43 15.64 -4.19
N LYS A 97 -0.60 14.80 -3.19
CA LYS A 97 0.44 13.93 -2.66
C LYS A 97 0.51 12.57 -3.35
N GLN A 98 -0.48 12.23 -4.17
CA GLN A 98 -0.63 10.92 -4.80
C GLN A 98 -0.56 9.76 -3.78
N SER A 99 -1.19 9.95 -2.62
CA SER A 99 -1.20 9.01 -1.52
C SER A 99 -2.56 8.92 -0.86
N TYR A 100 -2.80 7.89 -0.08
CA TYR A 100 -4.01 7.77 0.71
C TYR A 100 -3.79 8.28 2.14
N TYR A 101 -4.88 8.72 2.77
CA TYR A 101 -4.89 8.98 4.20
C TYR A 101 -6.20 8.49 4.82
N ILE A 102 -6.16 8.24 6.13
CA ILE A 102 -7.32 7.90 6.95
C ILE A 102 -7.44 8.96 8.04
N GLU A 103 -8.65 9.48 8.25
CA GLU A 103 -8.93 10.44 9.32
C GLU A 103 -9.49 9.73 10.56
N PHE A 104 -8.91 10.06 11.70
CA PHE A 104 -9.34 9.67 13.03
C PHE A 104 -9.83 10.91 13.76
N ILE A 105 -11.15 11.01 14.00
CA ILE A 105 -11.77 12.15 14.66
C ILE A 105 -12.06 11.76 16.10
N CYS A 106 -11.34 12.37 17.05
CA CYS A 106 -11.46 12.12 18.47
C CYS A 106 -12.48 13.07 19.11
N LYS A 107 -13.11 12.62 20.19
CA LYS A 107 -14.11 13.41 20.94
C LYS A 107 -13.59 14.75 21.48
N ASP A 108 -12.28 14.82 21.73
CA ASP A 108 -11.62 16.03 22.25
C ASP A 108 -10.12 16.02 21.88
N ARG A 109 -9.49 17.19 22.07
CA ARG A 109 -8.08 17.41 21.76
C ARG A 109 -7.12 16.56 22.61
N ASN A 110 -7.49 16.27 23.85
CA ASN A 110 -6.64 15.47 24.74
C ASN A 110 -6.57 14.03 24.24
N THR A 111 -7.70 13.41 23.92
CA THR A 111 -7.79 12.08 23.32
C THR A 111 -7.00 12.03 22.00
N ALA A 112 -7.16 13.05 21.13
CA ALA A 112 -6.41 13.15 19.89
C ALA A 112 -4.89 13.25 20.12
N SER A 113 -4.46 13.95 21.17
CA SER A 113 -3.04 14.09 21.52
C SER A 113 -2.42 12.79 22.07
N MET A 114 -3.22 11.93 22.67
CA MET A 114 -2.76 10.65 23.25
C MET A 114 -2.68 9.53 22.21
N LEU A 115 -3.48 9.61 21.14
CA LEU A 115 -3.54 8.56 20.13
C LEU A 115 -2.18 8.36 19.45
N THR A 116 -1.70 7.12 19.39
CA THR A 116 -0.45 6.73 18.74
C THR A 116 -0.68 6.16 17.34
N GLN A 117 0.39 5.96 16.57
CA GLN A 117 0.29 5.29 15.27
C GLN A 117 -0.17 3.84 15.44
N GLU A 118 0.35 3.16 16.44
CA GLU A 118 0.00 1.76 16.75
C GLU A 118 -1.48 1.62 17.11
N ASP A 119 -2.05 2.58 17.85
CA ASP A 119 -3.48 2.59 18.16
C ASP A 119 -4.32 2.73 16.87
N CYS A 120 -3.91 3.59 15.95
CA CYS A 120 -4.58 3.76 14.66
C CYS A 120 -4.54 2.48 13.82
N GLU A 121 -3.38 1.82 13.74
CA GLU A 121 -3.21 0.53 13.05
C GLU A 121 -4.09 -0.55 13.69
N GLN A 122 -4.14 -0.60 15.02
CA GLN A 122 -4.96 -1.54 15.76
C GLN A 122 -6.46 -1.35 15.50
N TYR A 123 -6.93 -0.12 15.43
CA TYR A 123 -8.33 0.18 15.09
C TYR A 123 -8.69 -0.28 13.67
N ILE A 124 -7.81 -0.05 12.70
CA ILE A 124 -8.03 -0.54 11.33
C ILE A 124 -8.04 -2.06 11.30
N TYR A 125 -7.12 -2.70 12.02
CA TYR A 125 -7.08 -4.16 12.15
C TYR A 125 -8.40 -4.72 12.72
N GLU A 126 -8.94 -4.11 13.77
CA GLU A 126 -10.21 -4.50 14.38
C GLU A 126 -11.39 -4.31 13.40
N ILE A 127 -11.42 -3.20 12.65
CA ILE A 127 -12.41 -2.98 11.59
C ILE A 127 -12.34 -4.08 10.54
N CYS A 128 -11.14 -4.40 10.07
CA CYS A 128 -10.94 -5.43 9.06
C CYS A 128 -11.43 -6.80 9.53
N GLN A 129 -11.10 -7.19 10.76
CA GLN A 129 -11.57 -8.46 11.34
C GLN A 129 -13.09 -8.52 11.43
N ASN A 130 -13.72 -7.45 11.93
CA ASN A 130 -15.17 -7.39 12.12
C ASN A 130 -15.95 -7.39 10.79
N ASN A 131 -15.33 -6.95 9.70
CA ASN A 131 -15.96 -6.84 8.37
C ASN A 131 -15.44 -7.88 7.37
N SER A 132 -14.65 -8.86 7.80
CA SER A 132 -14.06 -9.90 6.93
C SER A 132 -13.20 -9.33 5.79
N ILE A 133 -12.52 -8.21 6.06
CA ILE A 133 -11.58 -7.56 5.15
C ILE A 133 -10.17 -8.07 5.46
N SER A 134 -9.29 -8.16 4.45
CA SER A 134 -7.89 -8.52 4.69
C SER A 134 -7.22 -7.52 5.62
N THR A 135 -6.57 -8.02 6.66
CA THR A 135 -5.79 -7.22 7.61
C THR A 135 -4.48 -6.66 7.01
N GLU A 136 -4.11 -7.13 5.82
CA GLU A 136 -2.92 -6.67 5.08
C GLU A 136 -3.16 -5.34 4.34
N ILE A 137 -4.41 -4.82 4.35
CA ILE A 137 -4.82 -3.61 3.61
C ILE A 137 -3.89 -2.41 3.88
N ILE A 138 -3.49 -2.18 5.14
CA ILE A 138 -2.59 -1.07 5.49
C ILE A 138 -1.27 -1.21 4.73
N GLN A 139 -0.69 -2.41 4.77
CA GLN A 139 0.60 -2.68 4.15
C GLN A 139 0.50 -2.62 2.62
N GLU A 140 -0.54 -3.19 2.03
CA GLU A 140 -0.75 -3.16 0.58
C GLU A 140 -0.93 -1.74 0.06
N ILE A 141 -1.83 -0.95 0.67
CA ILE A 141 -2.07 0.44 0.26
C ILE A 141 -0.83 1.30 0.49
N ASN A 142 -0.15 1.16 1.64
CA ASN A 142 1.06 1.91 1.92
C ASN A 142 2.18 1.59 0.93
N ASN A 143 2.36 0.32 0.54
CA ASN A 143 3.39 -0.08 -0.41
C ASN A 143 3.12 0.43 -1.84
N LEU A 144 1.85 0.49 -2.26
CA LEU A 144 1.47 0.89 -3.62
C LEU A 144 1.40 2.42 -3.78
N PHE A 145 0.85 3.12 -2.78
CA PHE A 145 0.46 4.52 -2.92
C PHE A 145 1.05 5.43 -1.83
N GLY A 146 1.54 4.85 -0.73
CA GLY A 146 1.81 5.59 0.49
C GLY A 146 0.53 5.83 1.30
N LEU A 147 0.67 5.83 2.61
CA LEU A 147 -0.44 5.98 3.55
C LEU A 147 -0.05 6.89 4.71
N SER A 148 -1.00 7.71 5.15
CA SER A 148 -0.86 8.50 6.37
C SER A 148 -2.12 8.45 7.22
N PHE A 149 -1.97 8.68 8.54
CA PHE A 149 -3.06 8.79 9.48
C PHE A 149 -3.14 10.24 9.97
N ILE A 150 -4.29 10.86 9.79
CA ILE A 150 -4.56 12.24 10.22
C ILE A 150 -5.47 12.19 11.42
N ILE A 151 -4.97 12.64 12.57
CA ILE A 151 -5.71 12.68 13.82
C ILE A 151 -6.25 14.09 14.03
N LYS A 152 -7.57 14.18 14.18
CA LYS A 152 -8.32 15.42 14.38
C LYS A 152 -9.08 15.41 15.69
N ASP A 153 -9.35 16.58 16.24
CA ASP A 153 -10.33 16.74 17.31
C ASP A 153 -11.75 16.86 16.75
N LYS A 154 -12.74 16.97 17.62
CA LYS A 154 -14.17 17.14 17.25
C LYS A 154 -14.48 18.39 16.43
N ASN A 155 -13.59 19.38 16.42
CA ASN A 155 -13.71 20.60 15.62
C ASN A 155 -13.04 20.45 14.26
N GLU A 156 -12.59 19.25 13.91
CA GLU A 156 -11.83 18.89 12.70
C GLU A 156 -10.46 19.57 12.62
N GLU A 157 -9.93 20.10 13.74
CA GLU A 157 -8.57 20.60 13.81
C GLU A 157 -7.57 19.44 13.81
N THR A 158 -6.60 19.47 12.89
CA THR A 158 -5.55 18.45 12.82
C THR A 158 -4.58 18.60 13.99
N ILE A 159 -4.47 17.56 14.79
CA ILE A 159 -3.61 17.50 15.97
C ILE A 159 -2.30 16.77 15.68
N LYS A 160 -2.37 15.68 14.92
CA LYS A 160 -1.22 14.87 14.52
C LYS A 160 -1.37 14.34 13.09
N ASN A 161 -0.22 14.02 12.50
CA ASN A 161 -0.14 13.32 11.22
C ASN A 161 0.98 12.27 11.30
N PHE A 162 0.66 11.01 11.09
CA PHE A 162 1.61 9.92 11.00
C PHE A 162 1.75 9.50 9.53
N ILE A 163 2.94 9.65 8.97
CA ILE A 163 3.26 9.14 7.63
C ILE A 163 3.88 7.76 7.81
N LEU A 164 3.21 6.73 7.30
CA LEU A 164 3.70 5.37 7.41
C LEU A 164 4.94 5.20 6.52
N LYS A 165 6.00 4.68 7.13
CA LYS A 165 7.23 4.39 6.38
C LYS A 165 6.99 3.14 5.54
N ASN A 166 7.30 3.23 4.25
CA ASN A 166 7.39 2.04 3.42
C ASN A 166 8.58 1.21 3.92
N ASN A 167 8.30 0.04 4.46
CA ASN A 167 9.35 -0.94 4.77
C ASN A 167 9.87 -1.50 3.44
N LYS A 168 10.78 -0.76 2.82
CA LYS A 168 11.52 -1.18 1.63
C LYS A 168 12.65 -2.12 2.01
#